data_bdb67d72d9732c9bdf83188fee619454
#
_entry.id   bdb67d72d9732c9bdf83188fee619454
#
_cell.length_a   1.000
_cell.length_b   1.000
_cell.length_c   1.000
_cell.angle_alpha   90.00
_cell.angle_beta   90.00
_cell.angle_gamma   90.00
#
_symmetry.space_group_name_H-M   'P 1'
#
loop_
_entity.id
_entity.type
_entity.pdbx_description
1 polymer ?
#
loop_
_entity_poly.entity_id
_entity_poly.type
_entity_poly.pdbx_seq_one_letter_code
_entity_poly.pdbx_strand_id
1 'polypeptide(L)'
;MNIVMELMGILSTINISIPCIGLKKNHYGSVILSLLGGYGLKNIYVPLFPYTYTIWVFSSCEIERKKTLNMDGSISIKEYLPVNFTLDHRYMDGVLSSKMVKAARDLFDNPDNFHVKE
;
A
#
# COMPACT_ATOMS: atom_id res chain seq x y z
N MET A 1 -25.85 -5.01 -6.68
CA MET A 1 -24.53 -4.66 -7.26
C MET A 1 -24.80 -3.66 -8.37
N ASN A 2 -24.16 -2.51 -8.34
CA ASN A 2 -24.57 -1.37 -9.18
C ASN A 2 -24.17 -1.58 -10.63
N ILE A 3 -25.12 -1.45 -11.55
CA ILE A 3 -24.92 -1.46 -13.01
C ILE A 3 -23.77 -0.51 -13.43
N VAL A 4 -23.61 0.59 -12.70
CA VAL A 4 -22.50 1.56 -12.92
C VAL A 4 -21.13 0.91 -12.69
N MET A 5 -20.98 0.05 -11.68
CA MET A 5 -19.70 -0.63 -11.39
C MET A 5 -19.37 -1.70 -12.45
N GLU A 6 -20.36 -2.39 -12.95
CA GLU A 6 -20.17 -3.35 -14.04
C GLU A 6 -19.83 -2.64 -15.35
N LEU A 7 -20.49 -1.53 -15.63
CA LEU A 7 -20.19 -0.69 -16.78
C LEU A 7 -18.78 -0.11 -16.70
N MET A 8 -18.36 0.38 -15.53
CA MET A 8 -16.99 0.83 -15.28
C MET A 8 -15.97 -0.29 -15.48
N GLY A 9 -16.30 -1.51 -15.06
CA GLY A 9 -15.47 -2.70 -15.29
C GLY A 9 -15.27 -3.01 -16.77
N ILE A 10 -16.34 -3.00 -17.54
CA ILE A 10 -16.28 -3.22 -18.98
C ILE A 10 -15.48 -2.11 -19.68
N LEU A 11 -15.75 -0.85 -19.35
CA LEU A 11 -15.03 0.30 -19.92
C LEU A 11 -13.53 0.30 -19.58
N SER A 12 -13.16 -0.11 -18.37
CA SER A 12 -11.75 -0.24 -17.99
C SER A 12 -11.05 -1.38 -18.74
N THR A 13 -11.74 -2.47 -19.00
CA THR A 13 -11.22 -3.61 -19.78
C THR A 13 -10.96 -3.24 -21.23
N ILE A 14 -11.83 -2.42 -21.84
CA ILE A 14 -11.67 -1.93 -23.21
C ILE A 14 -10.73 -0.73 -23.31
N ASN A 15 -10.22 -0.26 -22.17
CA ASN A 15 -9.25 0.82 -22.09
C ASN A 15 -9.77 2.17 -22.64
N ILE A 16 -11.07 2.41 -22.55
CA ILE A 16 -11.73 3.64 -22.99
C ILE A 16 -11.90 4.59 -21.82
N SER A 17 -11.46 5.82 -21.98
CA SER A 17 -11.76 6.92 -21.05
C SER A 17 -12.90 7.76 -21.57
N ILE A 18 -13.89 8.06 -20.72
CA ILE A 18 -15.01 8.91 -21.06
C ILE A 18 -14.91 10.19 -20.21
N PRO A 19 -14.19 11.20 -20.70
CA PRO A 19 -13.92 12.42 -19.94
C PRO A 19 -15.17 13.25 -19.65
N CYS A 20 -16.22 13.10 -20.46
CA CYS A 20 -17.49 13.84 -20.28
C CYS A 20 -18.27 13.45 -19.01
N ILE A 21 -18.02 12.24 -18.45
CA ILE A 21 -18.59 11.79 -17.17
C ILE A 21 -17.51 11.68 -16.06
N GLY A 22 -16.33 12.28 -16.26
CA GLY A 22 -15.26 12.29 -15.27
C GLY A 22 -14.52 10.95 -15.11
N LEU A 23 -14.81 9.94 -15.94
CA LEU A 23 -14.17 8.62 -15.89
C LEU A 23 -12.84 8.65 -16.65
N LYS A 24 -11.76 8.85 -15.91
CA LYS A 24 -10.39 8.72 -16.44
C LYS A 24 -9.91 7.27 -16.34
N LYS A 25 -9.08 6.84 -17.29
CA LYS A 25 -8.47 5.52 -17.36
C LYS A 25 -7.78 5.05 -16.06
N ASN A 26 -7.16 5.96 -15.31
CA ASN A 26 -6.46 5.71 -14.04
C ASN A 26 -7.03 6.60 -12.93
N HIS A 27 -8.30 6.41 -12.58
CA HIS A 27 -8.98 7.26 -11.62
C HIS A 27 -8.36 7.18 -10.22
N TYR A 28 -7.84 6.02 -9.84
CA TYR A 28 -7.29 5.75 -8.50
C TYR A 28 -5.75 5.75 -8.43
N GLY A 29 -5.06 6.01 -9.57
CA GLY A 29 -3.61 5.93 -9.63
C GLY A 29 -3.07 4.50 -9.52
N SER A 30 -1.75 4.39 -9.38
CA SER A 30 -1.06 3.09 -9.28
C SER A 30 -0.87 2.59 -7.86
N VAL A 31 -0.95 3.49 -6.89
CA VAL A 31 -0.71 3.22 -5.47
C VAL A 31 -1.78 3.89 -4.61
N ILE A 32 -2.31 3.16 -3.64
CA ILE A 32 -3.23 3.68 -2.64
C ILE A 32 -2.55 3.60 -1.27
N LEU A 33 -2.61 4.69 -0.51
CA LEU A 33 -2.22 4.74 0.89
C LEU A 33 -3.47 4.76 1.77
N SER A 34 -3.61 3.77 2.64
CA SER A 34 -4.72 3.65 3.58
C SER A 34 -4.19 3.79 5.01
N LEU A 35 -4.55 4.87 5.69
CA LEU A 35 -4.12 5.17 7.06
C LEU A 35 -5.20 4.73 8.05
N LEU A 36 -5.04 3.55 8.63
CA LEU A 36 -6.04 2.90 9.47
C LEU A 36 -5.70 2.92 10.97
N GLY A 37 -4.52 3.42 11.32
CA GLY A 37 -4.04 3.45 12.71
C GLY A 37 -4.94 4.22 13.68
N GLY A 38 -5.60 5.30 13.20
CA GLY A 38 -6.53 6.08 14.01
C GLY A 38 -7.84 5.38 14.39
N TYR A 39 -8.13 4.22 13.79
CA TYR A 39 -9.33 3.43 14.06
C TYR A 39 -9.08 2.24 15.00
N GLY A 40 -7.90 2.14 15.61
CA GLY A 40 -7.54 1.03 16.51
C GLY A 40 -7.33 -0.31 15.80
N LEU A 41 -7.07 -0.29 14.51
CA LEU A 41 -6.92 -1.49 13.69
C LEU A 41 -5.46 -1.92 13.64
N LYS A 42 -5.17 -3.10 14.22
CA LYS A 42 -3.79 -3.57 14.42
C LYS A 42 -3.20 -4.32 13.23
N ASN A 43 -4.01 -5.02 12.48
CA ASN A 43 -3.50 -5.91 11.44
C ASN A 43 -4.54 -6.09 10.32
N ILE A 44 -4.53 -5.18 9.36
CA ILE A 44 -5.51 -5.16 8.27
C ILE A 44 -4.82 -5.15 6.92
N TYR A 45 -5.33 -5.99 6.04
CA TYR A 45 -5.01 -5.99 4.63
C TYR A 45 -6.18 -5.41 3.85
N VAL A 46 -5.94 -4.27 3.21
CA VAL A 46 -6.95 -3.66 2.33
C VAL A 46 -6.92 -4.38 0.99
N PRO A 47 -8.08 -4.90 0.52
CA PRO A 47 -8.14 -5.58 -0.75
C PRO A 47 -7.91 -4.61 -1.91
N LEU A 48 -7.40 -5.13 -3.01
CA LEU A 48 -7.34 -4.38 -4.26
C LEU A 48 -8.74 -4.13 -4.79
N PHE A 49 -8.97 -2.93 -5.31
CA PHE A 49 -10.25 -2.63 -5.96
C PHE A 49 -10.33 -3.35 -7.31
N PRO A 50 -11.39 -4.13 -7.54
CA PRO A 50 -11.61 -4.74 -8.84
C PRO A 50 -11.73 -3.65 -9.91
N TYR A 51 -11.28 -3.95 -11.11
CA TYR A 51 -11.36 -3.05 -12.28
C TYR A 51 -10.54 -1.75 -12.16
N THR A 52 -9.56 -1.70 -11.24
CA THR A 52 -8.61 -0.60 -11.17
C THR A 52 -7.23 -1.05 -11.65
N TYR A 53 -6.42 -0.09 -12.08
CA TYR A 53 -5.00 -0.32 -12.39
C TYR A 53 -4.11 -0.07 -11.18
N THR A 54 -4.69 -0.10 -9.98
CA THR A 54 -3.93 0.03 -8.74
C THR A 54 -3.10 -1.22 -8.54
N ILE A 55 -1.79 -1.06 -8.52
CA ILE A 55 -0.84 -2.16 -8.38
C ILE A 55 -0.60 -2.47 -6.91
N TRP A 56 -0.64 -1.44 -6.07
CA TRP A 56 -0.27 -1.53 -4.66
C TRP A 56 -1.26 -0.83 -3.76
N VAL A 57 -1.53 -1.44 -2.61
CA VAL A 57 -2.19 -0.81 -1.49
C VAL A 57 -1.30 -0.97 -0.26
N PHE A 58 -0.91 0.16 0.32
CA PHE A 58 -0.23 0.23 1.60
C PHE A 58 -1.24 0.55 2.68
N SER A 59 -1.29 -0.24 3.73
CA SER A 59 -2.13 0.04 4.89
C SER A 59 -1.28 0.17 6.15
N SER A 60 -1.26 1.35 6.75
CA SER A 60 -0.67 1.55 8.08
C SER A 60 -1.70 1.25 9.16
N CYS A 61 -1.28 0.49 10.16
CA CYS A 61 -2.11 0.09 11.28
C CYS A 61 -1.79 0.91 12.55
N GLU A 62 -2.39 0.54 13.67
CA GLU A 62 -2.11 1.17 14.96
C GLU A 62 -0.67 0.93 15.39
N ILE A 63 -0.03 1.94 16.00
CA ILE A 63 1.32 1.82 16.54
C ILE A 63 1.31 0.81 17.70
N GLU A 64 2.15 -0.20 17.59
CA GLU A 64 2.32 -1.23 18.62
C GLU A 64 3.54 -0.95 19.49
N ARG A 65 3.41 -1.13 20.79
CA ARG A 65 4.52 -1.08 21.74
C ARG A 65 4.97 -2.48 22.09
N LYS A 66 6.20 -2.83 21.74
CA LYS A 66 6.79 -4.15 22.04
C LYS A 66 7.97 -4.04 22.98
N LYS A 67 8.00 -4.94 23.98
CA LYS A 67 9.17 -5.11 24.83
C LYS A 67 10.26 -5.81 24.02
N THR A 68 11.41 -5.17 23.92
CA THR A 68 12.58 -5.70 23.21
C THR A 68 13.70 -5.93 24.21
N LEU A 69 14.30 -7.11 24.21
CA LEU A 69 15.49 -7.42 24.97
C LEU A 69 16.71 -6.89 24.21
N ASN A 70 17.48 -6.02 24.85
CA ASN A 70 18.71 -5.49 24.28
C ASN A 70 19.86 -6.49 24.50
N MET A 71 20.98 -6.31 23.77
CA MET A 71 22.16 -7.18 23.88
C MET A 71 22.85 -7.10 25.26
N ASP A 72 22.62 -6.05 26.02
CA ASP A 72 23.11 -5.84 27.40
C ASP A 72 22.22 -6.49 28.47
N GLY A 73 21.15 -7.20 28.06
CA GLY A 73 20.19 -7.82 28.95
C GLY A 73 19.09 -6.87 29.48
N SER A 74 19.12 -5.60 29.13
CA SER A 74 18.08 -4.64 29.51
C SER A 74 16.83 -4.80 28.64
N ILE A 75 15.66 -4.45 29.22
CA ILE A 75 14.39 -4.46 28.50
C ILE A 75 14.05 -3.01 28.10
N SER A 76 13.89 -2.76 26.81
CA SER A 76 13.40 -1.49 26.29
C SER A 76 12.02 -1.66 25.67
N ILE A 77 11.20 -0.60 25.72
CA ILE A 77 9.93 -0.54 25.00
C ILE A 77 10.19 0.21 23.71
N LYS A 78 9.92 -0.45 22.58
CA LYS A 78 10.02 0.16 21.26
C LYS A 78 8.65 0.26 20.61
N GLU A 79 8.43 1.33 19.88
CA GLU A 79 7.22 1.55 19.10
C GLU A 79 7.46 1.08 17.67
N TYR A 80 6.49 0.34 17.15
CA TYR A 80 6.49 -0.20 15.79
C TYR A 80 5.22 0.25 15.06
N LEU A 81 5.41 0.74 13.86
CA LEU A 81 4.30 1.02 12.93
C LEU A 81 4.15 -0.18 11.99
N PRO A 82 3.13 -1.03 12.16
CA PRO A 82 2.87 -2.10 11.21
C PRO A 82 2.38 -1.52 9.89
N VAL A 83 3.05 -1.90 8.80
CA VAL A 83 2.64 -1.52 7.44
C VAL A 83 2.42 -2.80 6.65
N ASN A 84 1.19 -2.98 6.19
CA ASN A 84 0.80 -4.11 5.37
C ASN A 84 0.73 -3.70 3.90
N PHE A 85 1.07 -4.65 3.03
CA PHE A 85 1.09 -4.46 1.59
C PHE A 85 0.14 -5.44 0.93
N THR A 86 -0.73 -4.93 0.08
CA THR A 86 -1.49 -5.73 -0.87
C THR A 86 -1.04 -5.38 -2.27
N LEU A 87 -0.68 -6.37 -3.07
CA LEU A 87 -0.17 -6.18 -4.41
C LEU A 87 -0.96 -6.99 -5.43
N ASP A 88 -1.02 -6.49 -6.64
CA ASP A 88 -1.66 -7.18 -7.75
C ASP A 88 -0.63 -8.06 -8.46
N HIS A 89 -0.77 -9.37 -8.31
CA HIS A 89 0.13 -10.36 -8.89
C HIS A 89 0.09 -10.40 -10.43
N ARG A 90 -0.89 -9.76 -11.05
CA ARG A 90 -0.94 -9.61 -12.52
C ARG A 90 0.19 -8.71 -13.05
N TYR A 91 0.67 -7.78 -12.21
CA TYR A 91 1.71 -6.82 -12.57
C TYR A 91 3.05 -7.09 -11.91
N MET A 92 3.07 -7.87 -10.82
CA MET A 92 4.27 -8.09 -10.02
C MET A 92 4.34 -9.52 -9.53
N ASP A 93 5.50 -10.14 -9.68
CA ASP A 93 5.83 -11.43 -9.09
C ASP A 93 6.45 -11.27 -7.68
N GLY A 94 6.67 -12.39 -7.00
CA GLY A 94 7.24 -12.42 -5.66
C GLY A 94 8.69 -11.89 -5.61
N VAL A 95 9.46 -12.05 -6.70
CA VAL A 95 10.84 -11.57 -6.76
C VAL A 95 10.90 -10.05 -6.80
N LEU A 96 10.09 -9.43 -7.66
CA LEU A 96 10.02 -7.98 -7.75
C LEU A 96 9.46 -7.38 -6.47
N SER A 97 8.43 -7.99 -5.91
CA SER A 97 7.82 -7.60 -4.63
C SER A 97 8.82 -7.61 -3.48
N SER A 98 9.66 -8.65 -3.39
CA SER A 98 10.69 -8.75 -2.36
C SER A 98 11.75 -7.65 -2.45
N LYS A 99 12.16 -7.29 -3.68
CA LYS A 99 13.09 -6.17 -3.91
C LYS A 99 12.50 -4.85 -3.46
N MET A 100 11.21 -4.61 -3.73
CA MET A 100 10.55 -3.38 -3.34
C MET A 100 10.33 -3.29 -1.84
N VAL A 101 9.96 -4.38 -1.17
CA VAL A 101 9.87 -4.42 0.31
C VAL A 101 11.23 -4.15 0.93
N LYS A 102 12.31 -4.70 0.36
CA LYS A 102 13.67 -4.41 0.82
C LYS A 102 14.02 -2.93 0.64
N ALA A 103 13.77 -2.35 -0.52
CA ALA A 103 14.01 -0.92 -0.77
C ALA A 103 13.20 -0.02 0.16
N ALA A 104 11.92 -0.36 0.42
CA ALA A 104 11.10 0.36 1.37
C ALA A 104 11.68 0.28 2.80
N ARG A 105 12.15 -0.88 3.22
CA ARG A 105 12.79 -1.07 4.52
C ARG A 105 14.07 -0.25 4.64
N ASP A 106 14.93 -0.30 3.62
CA ASP A 106 16.16 0.49 3.56
C ASP A 106 15.87 2.00 3.63
N LEU A 107 14.78 2.46 3.03
CA LEU A 107 14.32 3.86 3.12
C LEU A 107 13.92 4.24 4.55
N PHE A 108 13.20 3.38 5.25
CA PHE A 108 12.80 3.65 6.64
C PHE A 108 14.00 3.59 7.61
N ASP A 109 14.96 2.70 7.37
CA ASP A 109 16.14 2.56 8.21
C ASP A 109 17.16 3.68 7.97
N ASN A 110 17.24 4.20 6.74
CA ASN A 110 18.22 5.22 6.33
C ASN A 110 17.57 6.28 5.42
N PRO A 111 16.68 7.13 5.92
CA PRO A 111 15.95 8.10 5.11
C PRO A 111 16.86 9.11 4.42
N ASP A 112 18.02 9.45 5.00
CA ASP A 112 18.96 10.42 4.46
C ASP A 112 19.60 10.00 3.12
N ASN A 113 19.64 8.68 2.84
CA ASN A 113 20.15 8.17 1.57
C ASN A 113 19.23 8.44 0.38
N PHE A 114 17.98 8.86 0.64
CA PHE A 114 16.93 9.03 -0.36
C PHE A 114 16.54 10.51 -0.55
N HIS A 115 17.30 11.46 0.01
CA HIS A 115 17.07 12.87 -0.27
C HIS A 115 17.26 13.13 -1.76
N VAL A 116 16.16 13.47 -2.43
CA VAL A 116 16.21 14.03 -3.78
C VAL A 116 16.95 15.35 -3.67
N LYS A 117 18.13 15.43 -4.28
CA LYS A 117 18.81 16.72 -4.44
C LYS A 117 17.92 17.58 -5.33
N GLU A 118 17.36 18.65 -4.76
CA GLU A 118 16.70 19.70 -5.51
C GLU A 118 17.67 20.36 -6.50
#